data_5d113c8df7903f032e36d89a2eb428a4
#
_entry.id   5d113c8df7903f032e36d89a2eb428a4
#
_cell.length_a   1.000
_cell.length_b   1.000
_cell.length_c   1.000
_cell.angle_alpha   90.00
_cell.angle_beta   90.00
_cell.angle_gamma   90.00
#
_symmetry.space_group_name_H-M   'P 1'
#
loop_
_entity.id
_entity.type
_entity.pdbx_description
1 polymer ?
#
loop_
_entity_poly.entity_id
_entity_poly.type
_entity_poly.pdbx_seq_one_letter_code
_entity_poly.pdbx_strand_id
1 'polypeptide(L)'
;LIEGGNPTGNPKDQTFFEEARKAPFLTQAVLVPFGSTCHAGAAPEEDAGLAALLGTEQPVVSLFGKADIRQVTEVLRVTPQENLRMIRESVAYLAGQGRRVLFDAEHFFDGAQYDRDYAMEALRAARQGGADVLVLCDTKGGTLPDALRARTAEVLCALGDTRVGIHCHDDMGLAVAGSLACVSAGATMAQATVGGVGERCGNTNLSTLLATLQLKMGYALVPPENMHTLTQTTREILEVMNLTPNPRAPYVGYSAFAHKGGMHIDGVVKDAASFEHISPEAVGNQRRFLLSEQVGRTGVYARLKRLLPDISRDDPRVKRVTERLKRRELRGYAYESADGSFDLMALDTLGMSKRYFEVRDFHVLSGNQRDERSAQAYIKVSVDGR
;
A
#
# COMPACT_ATOMS: atom_id res chain seq x y z
N LEU A 1 -12.87 4.51 -7.85
CA LEU A 1 -13.64 4.73 -6.63
C LEU A 1 -12.65 4.94 -5.48
N ILE A 2 -12.95 5.87 -4.58
CA ILE A 2 -12.18 6.15 -3.37
C ILE A 2 -13.15 6.07 -2.18
N GLU A 3 -12.95 5.11 -1.30
CA GLU A 3 -13.73 5.01 -0.08
C GLU A 3 -13.29 6.08 0.92
N GLY A 4 -14.24 6.90 1.37
CA GLY A 4 -13.98 8.09 2.17
C GLY A 4 -14.35 7.95 3.64
N GLY A 5 -14.74 6.75 4.09
CA GLY A 5 -15.07 6.47 5.48
C GLY A 5 -16.56 6.25 5.75
N ASN A 6 -16.89 6.11 7.05
CA ASN A 6 -18.22 5.79 7.54
C ASN A 6 -18.89 7.03 8.19
N PRO A 7 -19.79 7.73 7.49
CA PRO A 7 -20.42 8.96 7.98
C PRO A 7 -21.30 8.76 9.22
N THR A 8 -21.69 7.51 9.52
CA THR A 8 -22.48 7.18 10.72
C THR A 8 -21.56 6.97 11.93
N GLY A 9 -20.41 6.38 11.73
CA GLY A 9 -19.50 5.99 12.82
C GLY A 9 -18.62 7.11 13.33
N ASN A 10 -18.39 8.16 12.54
CA ASN A 10 -17.42 9.21 12.87
C ASN A 10 -17.86 10.58 12.34
N PRO A 11 -18.05 11.60 13.20
CA PRO A 11 -18.39 12.97 12.78
C PRO A 11 -17.38 13.59 11.81
N LYS A 12 -16.09 13.19 11.87
CA LYS A 12 -15.08 13.66 10.91
C LYS A 12 -15.36 13.18 9.49
N ASP A 13 -15.82 11.92 9.35
CA ASP A 13 -16.13 11.35 8.05
C ASP A 13 -17.34 12.07 7.44
N GLN A 14 -18.34 12.40 8.26
CA GLN A 14 -19.47 13.23 7.81
C GLN A 14 -18.98 14.60 7.31
N THR A 15 -18.18 15.30 8.11
CA THR A 15 -17.60 16.59 7.74
C THR A 15 -16.75 16.49 6.46
N PHE A 16 -15.99 15.40 6.30
CA PHE A 16 -15.19 15.15 5.10
C PHE A 16 -16.08 15.10 3.85
N PHE A 17 -17.19 14.37 3.87
CA PHE A 17 -18.10 14.31 2.73
C PHE A 17 -18.76 15.67 2.44
N GLU A 18 -19.11 16.45 3.48
CA GLU A 18 -19.65 17.79 3.34
C GLU A 18 -18.66 18.76 2.68
N GLU A 19 -17.40 18.72 3.09
CA GLU A 19 -16.34 19.55 2.51
C GLU A 19 -15.96 19.09 1.11
N ALA A 20 -15.85 17.79 0.87
CA ALA A 20 -15.56 17.23 -0.45
C ALA A 20 -16.62 17.63 -1.51
N ARG A 21 -17.87 17.76 -1.11
CA ARG A 21 -18.95 18.22 -1.98
C ARG A 21 -18.77 19.69 -2.40
N LYS A 22 -18.22 20.53 -1.52
CA LYS A 22 -17.99 21.96 -1.80
C LYS A 22 -16.74 22.20 -2.65
N ALA A 23 -15.79 21.30 -2.62
CA ALA A 23 -14.51 21.42 -3.29
C ALA A 23 -14.35 20.36 -4.40
N PRO A 24 -14.59 20.69 -5.66
CA PRO A 24 -14.52 19.73 -6.78
C PRO A 24 -13.06 19.40 -7.14
N PHE A 25 -12.30 18.83 -6.20
CA PHE A 25 -10.91 18.42 -6.41
C PHE A 25 -10.78 17.06 -7.11
N LEU A 26 -11.85 16.24 -7.10
CA LEU A 26 -11.89 14.98 -7.81
C LEU A 26 -12.57 15.15 -9.17
N THR A 27 -11.79 15.02 -10.23
CA THR A 27 -12.29 15.18 -11.60
C THR A 27 -12.64 13.84 -12.26
N GLN A 28 -12.07 12.73 -11.78
CA GLN A 28 -12.26 11.40 -12.37
C GLN A 28 -12.62 10.32 -11.34
N ALA A 29 -12.16 10.47 -10.10
CA ALA A 29 -12.50 9.55 -9.03
C ALA A 29 -13.83 9.94 -8.39
N VAL A 30 -14.57 8.92 -7.91
CA VAL A 30 -15.83 9.08 -7.19
C VAL A 30 -15.59 8.67 -5.74
N LEU A 31 -16.00 9.53 -4.81
CA LEU A 31 -16.00 9.18 -3.39
C LEU A 31 -17.13 8.20 -3.09
N VAL A 32 -16.87 7.29 -2.17
CA VAL A 32 -17.81 6.24 -1.77
C VAL A 32 -17.92 6.25 -0.24
N PRO A 33 -19.08 6.57 0.34
CA PRO A 33 -19.35 6.34 1.76
C PRO A 33 -19.55 4.85 2.02
N PHE A 34 -19.09 4.39 3.20
CA PHE A 34 -19.18 3.01 3.65
C PHE A 34 -20.12 2.90 4.86
N GLY A 35 -20.94 1.86 4.90
CA GLY A 35 -21.82 1.60 6.05
C GLY A 35 -22.43 0.21 6.03
N SER A 36 -23.19 -0.12 7.10
CA SER A 36 -23.87 -1.41 7.25
C SER A 36 -25.26 -1.41 6.65
N THR A 37 -25.83 -2.60 6.43
CA THR A 37 -27.26 -2.79 6.25
C THR A 37 -28.06 -2.21 7.42
N CYS A 38 -29.37 -1.97 7.24
CA CYS A 38 -30.25 -1.48 8.30
C CYS A 38 -30.22 -2.40 9.53
N HIS A 39 -30.62 -1.87 10.67
CA HIS A 39 -30.75 -2.63 11.91
C HIS A 39 -31.89 -3.66 11.83
N ALA A 40 -31.76 -4.72 12.62
CA ALA A 40 -32.78 -5.77 12.72
C ALA A 40 -34.14 -5.17 13.15
N GLY A 41 -35.20 -5.55 12.45
CA GLY A 41 -36.55 -5.06 12.68
C GLY A 41 -36.83 -3.64 12.23
N ALA A 42 -35.83 -2.88 11.80
CA ALA A 42 -36.02 -1.53 11.28
C ALA A 42 -36.40 -1.55 9.78
N ALA A 43 -37.25 -0.60 9.37
CA ALA A 43 -37.43 -0.30 7.97
C ALA A 43 -36.20 0.51 7.45
N PRO A 44 -35.76 0.27 6.20
CA PRO A 44 -34.59 1.00 5.67
C PRO A 44 -34.76 2.53 5.67
N GLU A 45 -35.98 3.01 5.48
CA GLU A 45 -36.33 4.43 5.47
C GLU A 45 -36.14 5.12 6.82
N GLU A 46 -36.20 4.34 7.91
CA GLU A 46 -36.11 4.82 9.29
C GLU A 46 -34.69 4.58 9.87
N ASP A 47 -33.82 3.94 9.10
CA ASP A 47 -32.48 3.62 9.58
C ASP A 47 -31.53 4.82 9.44
N ALA A 48 -31.00 5.29 10.59
CA ALA A 48 -30.10 6.44 10.63
C ALA A 48 -28.79 6.22 9.87
N GLY A 49 -28.31 4.98 9.78
CA GLY A 49 -27.11 4.62 9.03
C GLY A 49 -27.32 4.81 7.54
N LEU A 50 -28.40 4.27 7.00
CA LEU A 50 -28.75 4.46 5.59
C LEU A 50 -29.07 5.92 5.25
N ALA A 51 -29.72 6.64 6.16
CA ALA A 51 -29.97 8.08 6.00
C ALA A 51 -28.65 8.88 5.93
N ALA A 52 -27.67 8.55 6.78
CA ALA A 52 -26.34 9.18 6.75
C ALA A 52 -25.59 8.90 5.44
N LEU A 53 -25.66 7.66 4.91
CA LEU A 53 -25.10 7.33 3.60
C LEU A 53 -25.71 8.17 2.48
N LEU A 54 -27.03 8.30 2.45
CA LEU A 54 -27.74 9.14 1.46
C LEU A 54 -27.39 10.62 1.63
N GLY A 55 -27.21 11.09 2.88
CA GLY A 55 -26.86 12.47 3.21
C GLY A 55 -25.50 12.91 2.65
N THR A 56 -24.61 11.99 2.30
CA THR A 56 -23.34 12.32 1.61
C THR A 56 -23.55 12.79 0.17
N GLU A 57 -24.71 12.51 -0.43
CA GLU A 57 -25.08 12.81 -1.82
C GLU A 57 -24.16 12.16 -2.88
N GLN A 58 -23.33 11.16 -2.47
CA GLN A 58 -22.46 10.48 -3.41
C GLN A 58 -23.22 9.52 -4.31
N PRO A 59 -22.85 9.39 -5.60
CA PRO A 59 -23.58 8.54 -6.56
C PRO A 59 -23.35 7.04 -6.34
N VAL A 60 -22.33 6.66 -5.59
CA VAL A 60 -21.95 5.27 -5.27
C VAL A 60 -21.86 5.13 -3.76
N VAL A 61 -22.38 4.02 -3.23
CA VAL A 61 -22.35 3.68 -1.81
C VAL A 61 -21.80 2.26 -1.65
N SER A 62 -20.91 2.02 -0.69
CA SER A 62 -20.48 0.69 -0.25
C SER A 62 -21.26 0.29 0.98
N LEU A 63 -21.88 -0.89 0.95
CA LEU A 63 -22.75 -1.39 2.00
C LEU A 63 -22.35 -2.80 2.38
N PHE A 64 -21.94 -3.02 3.63
CA PHE A 64 -21.62 -4.38 4.08
C PHE A 64 -22.78 -5.07 4.78
N GLY A 65 -22.84 -6.39 4.61
CA GLY A 65 -23.74 -7.29 5.32
C GLY A 65 -23.13 -8.67 5.52
N LYS A 66 -23.61 -9.42 6.52
CA LYS A 66 -23.01 -10.70 6.91
C LYS A 66 -23.39 -11.81 5.93
N ALA A 67 -22.39 -12.51 5.41
CA ALA A 67 -22.54 -13.68 4.54
C ALA A 67 -22.13 -15.02 5.21
N ASP A 68 -21.72 -15.01 6.47
CA ASP A 68 -21.50 -16.20 7.28
C ASP A 68 -22.65 -16.38 8.28
N ILE A 69 -23.35 -17.50 8.20
CA ILE A 69 -24.50 -17.80 9.07
C ILE A 69 -24.16 -17.75 10.57
N ARG A 70 -22.92 -18.08 10.96
CA ARG A 70 -22.47 -17.99 12.36
C ARG A 70 -22.36 -16.53 12.81
N GLN A 71 -21.90 -15.64 11.94
CA GLN A 71 -21.89 -14.19 12.21
C GLN A 71 -23.32 -13.66 12.39
N VAL A 72 -24.27 -14.21 11.65
CA VAL A 72 -25.67 -13.82 11.74
C VAL A 72 -26.29 -14.30 13.06
N THR A 73 -26.14 -15.58 13.37
CA THR A 73 -26.83 -16.19 14.53
C THR A 73 -26.13 -15.90 15.86
N GLU A 74 -24.80 -15.87 15.90
CA GLU A 74 -24.05 -15.76 17.14
C GLU A 74 -23.62 -14.31 17.44
N VAL A 75 -23.30 -13.50 16.40
CA VAL A 75 -22.81 -12.13 16.58
C VAL A 75 -23.94 -11.13 16.44
N LEU A 76 -24.65 -11.11 15.31
CA LEU A 76 -25.82 -10.24 15.15
C LEU A 76 -27.02 -10.70 15.97
N ARG A 77 -27.12 -11.99 16.26
CA ARG A 77 -28.21 -12.62 17.01
C ARG A 77 -29.58 -12.41 16.37
N VAL A 78 -29.61 -12.52 15.07
CA VAL A 78 -30.85 -12.46 14.26
C VAL A 78 -31.06 -13.77 13.53
N THR A 79 -32.28 -13.97 13.00
CA THR A 79 -32.53 -15.13 12.15
C THR A 79 -31.86 -14.98 10.78
N PRO A 80 -31.51 -16.08 10.10
CA PRO A 80 -30.98 -16.03 8.74
C PRO A 80 -31.90 -15.25 7.78
N GLN A 81 -33.22 -15.45 7.90
CA GLN A 81 -34.22 -14.76 7.07
C GLN A 81 -34.22 -13.25 7.29
N GLU A 82 -34.06 -12.81 8.54
CA GLU A 82 -33.97 -11.40 8.87
C GLU A 82 -32.72 -10.77 8.27
N ASN A 83 -31.58 -11.42 8.38
CA ASN A 83 -30.35 -10.90 7.74
C ASN A 83 -30.51 -10.79 6.21
N LEU A 84 -31.10 -11.78 5.56
CA LEU A 84 -31.39 -11.73 4.11
C LEU A 84 -32.36 -10.60 3.76
N ARG A 85 -33.36 -10.33 4.62
CA ARG A 85 -34.26 -9.19 4.49
C ARG A 85 -33.47 -7.87 4.58
N MET A 86 -32.69 -7.71 5.64
CA MET A 86 -31.83 -6.53 5.87
C MET A 86 -30.97 -6.23 4.65
N ILE A 87 -30.28 -7.24 4.12
CA ILE A 87 -29.44 -7.10 2.91
C ILE A 87 -30.29 -6.62 1.73
N ARG A 88 -31.33 -7.38 1.38
CA ARG A 88 -32.13 -7.09 0.20
C ARG A 88 -32.78 -5.71 0.25
N GLU A 89 -33.41 -5.38 1.38
CA GLU A 89 -34.18 -4.15 1.52
C GLU A 89 -33.29 -2.91 1.63
N SER A 90 -32.14 -2.98 2.34
CA SER A 90 -31.17 -1.89 2.38
C SER A 90 -30.59 -1.57 1.01
N VAL A 91 -30.22 -2.61 0.26
CA VAL A 91 -29.71 -2.43 -1.13
C VAL A 91 -30.80 -1.85 -2.01
N ALA A 92 -32.04 -2.39 -1.94
CA ALA A 92 -33.17 -1.91 -2.74
C ALA A 92 -33.54 -0.45 -2.43
N TYR A 93 -33.47 -0.08 -1.15
CA TYR A 93 -33.73 1.29 -0.73
C TYR A 93 -32.70 2.27 -1.32
N LEU A 94 -31.41 2.00 -1.15
CA LEU A 94 -30.36 2.87 -1.70
C LEU A 94 -30.38 2.92 -3.23
N ALA A 95 -30.62 1.79 -3.90
CA ALA A 95 -30.77 1.72 -5.35
C ALA A 95 -32.01 2.51 -5.83
N GLY A 96 -33.13 2.40 -5.10
CA GLY A 96 -34.35 3.16 -5.35
C GLY A 96 -34.14 4.68 -5.19
N GLN A 97 -33.21 5.12 -4.37
CA GLN A 97 -32.78 6.52 -4.25
C GLN A 97 -31.75 6.93 -5.32
N GLY A 98 -31.54 6.11 -6.35
CA GLY A 98 -30.62 6.40 -7.47
C GLY A 98 -29.18 6.20 -7.19
N ARG A 99 -28.81 5.45 -6.13
CA ARG A 99 -27.40 5.13 -5.81
C ARG A 99 -26.97 3.82 -6.46
N ARG A 100 -25.74 3.77 -6.96
CA ARG A 100 -25.08 2.51 -7.29
C ARG A 100 -24.57 1.89 -6.00
N VAL A 101 -24.97 0.65 -5.71
CA VAL A 101 -24.63 -0.01 -4.45
C VAL A 101 -23.55 -1.07 -4.70
N LEU A 102 -22.42 -0.95 -4.02
CA LEU A 102 -21.43 -2.01 -3.87
C LEU A 102 -21.81 -2.77 -2.60
N PHE A 103 -22.05 -4.07 -2.70
CA PHE A 103 -22.38 -4.88 -1.54
C PHE A 103 -21.17 -5.72 -1.13
N ASP A 104 -20.61 -5.41 0.02
CA ASP A 104 -19.50 -6.14 0.62
C ASP A 104 -20.06 -7.31 1.45
N ALA A 105 -19.96 -8.53 0.91
CA ALA A 105 -20.40 -9.75 1.56
C ALA A 105 -19.38 -10.15 2.64
N GLU A 106 -19.51 -9.56 3.82
CA GLU A 106 -18.56 -9.73 4.92
C GLU A 106 -18.52 -11.18 5.41
N HIS A 107 -17.33 -11.73 5.61
CA HIS A 107 -17.06 -13.14 5.93
C HIS A 107 -17.53 -14.15 4.86
N PHE A 108 -17.60 -13.74 3.59
CA PHE A 108 -18.13 -14.60 2.53
C PHE A 108 -17.35 -15.93 2.41
N PHE A 109 -16.02 -15.88 2.37
CA PHE A 109 -15.23 -17.12 2.17
C PHE A 109 -15.31 -18.08 3.34
N ASP A 110 -15.27 -17.58 4.58
CA ASP A 110 -15.49 -18.38 5.78
C ASP A 110 -16.91 -18.95 5.82
N GLY A 111 -17.90 -18.12 5.51
CA GLY A 111 -19.30 -18.52 5.44
C GLY A 111 -19.53 -19.59 4.40
N ALA A 112 -18.99 -19.43 3.20
CA ALA A 112 -19.13 -20.41 2.12
C ALA A 112 -18.39 -21.73 2.39
N GLN A 113 -17.39 -21.73 3.26
CA GLN A 113 -16.75 -22.96 3.72
C GLN A 113 -17.62 -23.69 4.75
N TYR A 114 -18.35 -22.98 5.57
CA TYR A 114 -19.20 -23.54 6.62
C TYR A 114 -20.60 -23.88 6.13
N ASP A 115 -21.28 -22.94 5.47
CA ASP A 115 -22.61 -23.09 4.86
C ASP A 115 -22.62 -22.32 3.52
N ARG A 116 -22.30 -23.08 2.46
CA ARG A 116 -22.21 -22.54 1.11
C ARG A 116 -23.52 -21.98 0.62
N ASP A 117 -24.61 -22.64 0.92
CA ASP A 117 -25.94 -22.28 0.39
C ASP A 117 -26.39 -20.96 1.01
N TYR A 118 -26.21 -20.78 2.30
CA TYR A 118 -26.50 -19.51 2.97
C TYR A 118 -25.64 -18.35 2.45
N ALA A 119 -24.32 -18.55 2.29
CA ALA A 119 -23.44 -17.52 1.74
C ALA A 119 -23.87 -17.09 0.33
N MET A 120 -24.33 -18.04 -0.49
CA MET A 120 -24.87 -17.75 -1.82
C MET A 120 -26.26 -17.08 -1.75
N GLU A 121 -27.08 -17.37 -0.75
CA GLU A 121 -28.37 -16.67 -0.53
C GLU A 121 -28.15 -15.20 -0.14
N ALA A 122 -27.12 -14.89 0.66
CA ALA A 122 -26.76 -13.50 0.97
C ALA A 122 -26.40 -12.71 -0.29
N LEU A 123 -25.61 -13.29 -1.21
CA LEU A 123 -25.29 -12.67 -2.50
C LEU A 123 -26.54 -12.50 -3.38
N ARG A 124 -27.43 -13.52 -3.42
CA ARG A 124 -28.69 -13.43 -4.17
C ARG A 124 -29.60 -12.33 -3.62
N ALA A 125 -29.69 -12.20 -2.28
CA ALA A 125 -30.46 -11.15 -1.63
C ALA A 125 -29.96 -9.74 -2.03
N ALA A 126 -28.66 -9.52 -2.01
CA ALA A 126 -28.06 -8.25 -2.47
C ALA A 126 -28.33 -7.98 -3.97
N ARG A 127 -28.16 -9.00 -4.81
CA ARG A 127 -28.47 -8.93 -6.24
C ARG A 127 -29.95 -8.58 -6.49
N GLN A 128 -30.86 -9.26 -5.78
CA GLN A 128 -32.31 -8.98 -5.86
C GLN A 128 -32.65 -7.55 -5.43
N GLY A 129 -31.91 -7.00 -4.47
CA GLY A 129 -32.00 -5.59 -4.08
C GLY A 129 -31.48 -4.61 -5.14
N GLY A 130 -30.72 -5.10 -6.13
CA GLY A 130 -30.16 -4.25 -7.19
C GLY A 130 -28.72 -3.81 -6.95
N ALA A 131 -27.93 -4.57 -6.20
CA ALA A 131 -26.48 -4.32 -6.06
C ALA A 131 -25.79 -4.32 -7.42
N ASP A 132 -24.95 -3.30 -7.64
CA ASP A 132 -24.17 -3.12 -8.87
C ASP A 132 -22.94 -4.05 -8.91
N VAL A 133 -22.29 -4.25 -7.77
CA VAL A 133 -21.15 -5.16 -7.58
C VAL A 133 -21.35 -5.95 -6.31
N LEU A 134 -21.08 -7.25 -6.35
CA LEU A 134 -21.00 -8.12 -5.17
C LEU A 134 -19.54 -8.33 -4.82
N VAL A 135 -19.08 -7.77 -3.70
CA VAL A 135 -17.70 -7.86 -3.24
C VAL A 135 -17.57 -9.04 -2.29
N LEU A 136 -16.76 -10.03 -2.64
CA LEU A 136 -16.49 -11.20 -1.82
C LEU A 136 -15.39 -10.86 -0.81
N CYS A 137 -15.68 -10.94 0.49
CA CYS A 137 -14.72 -10.54 1.53
C CYS A 137 -14.04 -11.74 2.18
N ASP A 138 -12.72 -11.80 2.09
CA ASP A 138 -11.86 -12.63 2.94
C ASP A 138 -11.52 -11.83 4.22
N THR A 139 -12.55 -11.68 5.07
CA THR A 139 -12.52 -10.78 6.23
C THR A 139 -11.45 -11.16 7.25
N LYS A 140 -11.13 -12.45 7.38
CA LYS A 140 -10.09 -12.93 8.28
C LYS A 140 -8.72 -13.03 7.63
N GLY A 141 -8.62 -12.84 6.31
CA GLY A 141 -7.37 -13.02 5.57
C GLY A 141 -6.80 -14.43 5.66
N GLY A 142 -7.69 -15.42 5.83
CA GLY A 142 -7.32 -16.82 6.12
C GLY A 142 -7.57 -17.80 4.97
N THR A 143 -7.96 -17.32 3.79
CA THR A 143 -8.28 -18.18 2.65
C THR A 143 -7.12 -18.21 1.65
N LEU A 144 -6.69 -19.41 1.25
CA LEU A 144 -5.60 -19.57 0.28
C LEU A 144 -6.01 -19.05 -1.11
N PRO A 145 -5.08 -18.50 -1.91
CA PRO A 145 -5.37 -17.90 -3.22
C PRO A 145 -6.11 -18.83 -4.19
N ASP A 146 -5.79 -20.13 -4.22
CA ASP A 146 -6.49 -21.09 -5.07
C ASP A 146 -7.94 -21.31 -4.62
N ALA A 147 -8.21 -21.31 -3.33
CA ALA A 147 -9.56 -21.41 -2.80
C ALA A 147 -10.36 -20.13 -3.08
N LEU A 148 -9.74 -18.95 -2.93
CA LEU A 148 -10.34 -17.67 -3.33
C LEU A 148 -10.72 -17.69 -4.80
N ARG A 149 -9.81 -18.11 -5.69
CA ARG A 149 -10.04 -18.22 -7.13
C ARG A 149 -11.19 -19.17 -7.48
N ALA A 150 -11.16 -20.38 -6.90
CA ALA A 150 -12.18 -21.38 -7.17
C ALA A 150 -13.57 -20.92 -6.73
N ARG A 151 -13.68 -20.32 -5.55
CA ARG A 151 -14.95 -19.82 -5.03
C ARG A 151 -15.45 -18.61 -5.83
N THR A 152 -14.57 -17.70 -6.25
CA THR A 152 -14.92 -16.57 -7.12
C THR A 152 -15.46 -17.06 -8.47
N ALA A 153 -14.82 -18.05 -9.10
CA ALA A 153 -15.29 -18.64 -10.33
C ALA A 153 -16.66 -19.31 -10.18
N GLU A 154 -16.89 -19.98 -9.05
CA GLU A 154 -18.18 -20.57 -8.72
C GLU A 154 -19.31 -19.53 -8.60
N VAL A 155 -19.05 -18.41 -7.90
CA VAL A 155 -20.00 -17.30 -7.78
C VAL A 155 -20.34 -16.73 -9.15
N LEU A 156 -19.34 -16.46 -9.98
CA LEU A 156 -19.53 -15.94 -11.34
C LEU A 156 -20.35 -16.91 -12.20
N CYS A 157 -20.08 -18.21 -12.11
CA CYS A 157 -20.87 -19.23 -12.82
C CYS A 157 -22.33 -19.26 -12.33
N ALA A 158 -22.56 -19.17 -11.01
CA ALA A 158 -23.90 -19.29 -10.42
C ALA A 158 -24.76 -18.03 -10.60
N LEU A 159 -24.14 -16.85 -10.67
CA LEU A 159 -24.82 -15.56 -10.74
C LEU A 159 -24.76 -14.88 -12.13
N GLY A 160 -24.12 -15.50 -13.12
CA GLY A 160 -24.11 -15.03 -14.51
C GLY A 160 -23.56 -13.61 -14.66
N ASP A 161 -24.32 -12.70 -15.27
CA ASP A 161 -23.89 -11.35 -15.65
C ASP A 161 -23.63 -10.40 -14.46
N THR A 162 -23.57 -10.91 -13.23
CA THR A 162 -23.31 -10.08 -12.04
C THR A 162 -21.84 -9.71 -11.96
N ARG A 163 -21.54 -8.44 -11.76
CA ARG A 163 -20.18 -7.99 -11.48
C ARG A 163 -19.75 -8.43 -10.09
N VAL A 164 -18.57 -9.03 -10.00
CA VAL A 164 -17.98 -9.50 -8.73
C VAL A 164 -16.74 -8.69 -8.42
N GLY A 165 -16.61 -8.28 -7.17
CA GLY A 165 -15.43 -7.67 -6.58
C GLY A 165 -14.75 -8.59 -5.57
N ILE A 166 -13.57 -8.21 -5.12
CA ILE A 166 -12.79 -8.91 -4.09
C ILE A 166 -12.26 -7.94 -3.05
N HIS A 167 -12.34 -8.33 -1.78
CA HIS A 167 -11.71 -7.67 -0.65
C HIS A 167 -10.95 -8.71 0.18
N CYS A 168 -9.63 -8.55 0.32
CA CYS A 168 -8.80 -9.47 1.10
C CYS A 168 -8.04 -8.74 2.20
N HIS A 169 -8.10 -9.31 3.43
CA HIS A 169 -7.15 -8.98 4.50
C HIS A 169 -5.85 -9.76 4.35
N ASP A 170 -4.78 -9.27 4.96
CA ASP A 170 -3.40 -9.74 4.72
C ASP A 170 -2.82 -10.56 5.88
N ASP A 171 -3.66 -11.22 6.69
CA ASP A 171 -3.25 -11.93 7.90
C ASP A 171 -2.29 -13.09 7.62
N MET A 172 -2.32 -13.66 6.43
CA MET A 172 -1.35 -14.66 5.98
C MET A 172 -0.25 -14.07 5.07
N GLY A 173 -0.24 -12.75 4.79
CA GLY A 173 0.66 -12.14 3.82
C GLY A 173 0.33 -12.52 2.36
N LEU A 174 -0.91 -12.92 2.08
CA LEU A 174 -1.33 -13.43 0.78
C LEU A 174 -2.43 -12.59 0.09
N ALA A 175 -2.80 -11.44 0.66
CA ALA A 175 -3.91 -10.63 0.16
C ALA A 175 -3.73 -10.20 -1.30
N VAL A 176 -2.52 -9.77 -1.69
CA VAL A 176 -2.23 -9.42 -3.09
C VAL A 176 -2.37 -10.65 -4.01
N ALA A 177 -1.79 -11.79 -3.62
CA ALA A 177 -1.88 -13.02 -4.39
C ALA A 177 -3.33 -13.51 -4.52
N GLY A 178 -4.11 -13.42 -3.44
CA GLY A 178 -5.53 -13.73 -3.42
C GLY A 178 -6.34 -12.82 -4.34
N SER A 179 -6.13 -11.52 -4.27
CA SER A 179 -6.79 -10.55 -5.15
C SER A 179 -6.48 -10.79 -6.62
N LEU A 180 -5.20 -11.03 -6.96
CA LEU A 180 -4.78 -11.39 -8.33
C LEU A 180 -5.44 -12.68 -8.83
N ALA A 181 -5.55 -13.69 -7.96
CA ALA A 181 -6.20 -14.96 -8.27
C ALA A 181 -7.70 -14.77 -8.57
N CYS A 182 -8.41 -13.92 -7.81
CA CYS A 182 -9.80 -13.59 -8.04
C CYS A 182 -10.01 -12.77 -9.32
N VAL A 183 -9.14 -11.79 -9.60
CA VAL A 183 -9.17 -11.05 -10.87
C VAL A 183 -8.95 -12.01 -12.04
N SER A 184 -8.02 -12.95 -11.93
CA SER A 184 -7.80 -14.00 -12.96
C SER A 184 -9.00 -14.93 -13.14
N ALA A 185 -9.86 -15.09 -12.11
CA ALA A 185 -11.11 -15.83 -12.19
C ALA A 185 -12.24 -15.04 -12.84
N GLY A 186 -12.09 -13.72 -13.03
CA GLY A 186 -13.10 -12.85 -13.64
C GLY A 186 -13.68 -11.77 -12.73
N ALA A 187 -13.15 -11.57 -11.52
CA ALA A 187 -13.53 -10.43 -10.70
C ALA A 187 -13.14 -9.11 -11.41
N THR A 188 -14.07 -8.17 -11.45
CA THR A 188 -13.93 -6.90 -12.19
C THR A 188 -13.61 -5.71 -11.29
N MET A 189 -13.54 -5.93 -9.98
CA MET A 189 -13.20 -4.94 -8.98
C MET A 189 -12.32 -5.57 -7.91
N ALA A 190 -11.35 -4.82 -7.39
CA ALA A 190 -10.59 -5.18 -6.21
C ALA A 190 -10.49 -3.98 -5.27
N GLN A 191 -10.80 -4.20 -4.01
CA GLN A 191 -10.57 -3.22 -2.95
C GLN A 191 -9.17 -3.40 -2.40
N ALA A 192 -8.44 -2.29 -2.27
CA ALA A 192 -7.07 -2.28 -1.80
C ALA A 192 -6.74 -0.93 -1.16
N THR A 193 -5.73 -0.90 -0.30
CA THR A 193 -5.32 0.31 0.42
C THR A 193 -3.86 0.65 0.15
N VAL A 194 -3.52 1.94 0.17
CA VAL A 194 -2.15 2.38 0.00
C VAL A 194 -1.29 1.87 1.16
N GLY A 195 -0.16 1.23 0.83
CA GLY A 195 0.70 0.61 1.83
C GLY A 195 0.12 -0.64 2.51
N GLY A 196 -1.07 -1.09 2.11
CA GLY A 196 -1.75 -2.23 2.72
C GLY A 196 -2.32 -1.93 4.11
N VAL A 197 -2.56 -0.66 4.45
CA VAL A 197 -3.09 -0.28 5.76
C VAL A 197 -4.49 -0.86 5.98
N GLY A 198 -4.82 -1.18 7.22
CA GLY A 198 -6.11 -1.75 7.59
C GLY A 198 -6.05 -2.43 8.95
N GLU A 199 -7.11 -3.13 9.30
CA GLU A 199 -7.17 -3.87 10.56
C GLU A 199 -6.15 -5.02 10.61
N ARG A 200 -5.63 -5.30 11.78
CA ARG A 200 -4.66 -6.36 12.08
C ARG A 200 -3.40 -6.25 11.21
N CYS A 201 -3.23 -7.17 10.23
CA CYS A 201 -2.10 -7.14 9.29
C CYS A 201 -2.36 -6.27 8.05
N GLY A 202 -3.55 -5.67 7.95
CA GLY A 202 -3.93 -4.77 6.86
C GLY A 202 -4.73 -5.45 5.75
N ASN A 203 -4.79 -4.77 4.62
CA ASN A 203 -5.53 -5.16 3.42
C ASN A 203 -4.58 -5.43 2.26
N THR A 204 -5.14 -5.82 1.14
CA THR A 204 -4.40 -5.88 -0.13
C THR A 204 -3.65 -4.58 -0.38
N ASN A 205 -2.32 -4.66 -0.56
CA ASN A 205 -1.49 -3.48 -0.83
C ASN A 205 -1.72 -2.97 -2.26
N LEU A 206 -2.32 -1.78 -2.36
CA LEU A 206 -2.67 -1.16 -3.64
C LEU A 206 -1.47 -0.96 -4.55
N SER A 207 -0.33 -0.50 -4.01
CA SER A 207 0.86 -0.23 -4.83
C SER A 207 1.39 -1.49 -5.52
N THR A 208 1.35 -2.63 -4.81
CA THR A 208 1.77 -3.92 -5.34
C THR A 208 0.73 -4.48 -6.32
N LEU A 209 -0.56 -4.40 -5.95
CA LEU A 209 -1.65 -4.90 -6.79
C LEU A 209 -1.71 -4.15 -8.13
N LEU A 210 -1.74 -2.81 -8.08
CA LEU A 210 -1.84 -1.94 -9.26
C LEU A 210 -0.68 -2.17 -10.23
N ALA A 211 0.56 -2.14 -9.71
CA ALA A 211 1.73 -2.35 -10.54
C ALA A 211 1.74 -3.76 -11.18
N THR A 212 1.33 -4.78 -10.43
CA THR A 212 1.28 -6.16 -10.95
C THR A 212 0.20 -6.31 -12.03
N LEU A 213 -1.01 -5.83 -11.78
CA LEU A 213 -2.11 -5.89 -12.75
C LEU A 213 -1.74 -5.15 -14.05
N GLN A 214 -1.18 -3.95 -13.96
CA GLN A 214 -0.91 -3.15 -15.14
C GLN A 214 0.37 -3.59 -15.86
N LEU A 215 1.49 -3.78 -15.16
CA LEU A 215 2.79 -4.02 -15.78
C LEU A 215 3.05 -5.50 -16.10
N LYS A 216 2.36 -6.44 -15.43
CA LYS A 216 2.57 -7.89 -15.62
C LYS A 216 1.39 -8.60 -16.25
N MET A 217 0.17 -8.14 -16.00
CA MET A 217 -1.05 -8.80 -16.49
C MET A 217 -1.72 -8.02 -17.63
N GLY A 218 -1.24 -6.79 -17.96
CA GLY A 218 -1.71 -6.02 -19.10
C GLY A 218 -3.06 -5.33 -18.92
N TYR A 219 -3.55 -5.19 -17.68
CA TYR A 219 -4.77 -4.43 -17.41
C TYR A 219 -4.51 -2.92 -17.53
N ALA A 220 -5.43 -2.17 -18.11
CA ALA A 220 -5.38 -0.71 -18.17
C ALA A 220 -6.15 -0.13 -16.99
N LEU A 221 -5.47 0.18 -15.89
CA LEU A 221 -6.07 0.67 -14.64
C LEU A 221 -5.90 2.18 -14.46
N VAL A 222 -4.71 2.68 -14.77
CA VAL A 222 -4.40 4.11 -14.78
C VAL A 222 -3.74 4.47 -16.11
N PRO A 223 -3.77 5.75 -16.54
CA PRO A 223 -3.02 6.18 -17.71
C PRO A 223 -1.55 5.74 -17.60
N PRO A 224 -0.97 5.10 -18.63
CA PRO A 224 0.40 4.58 -18.57
C PRO A 224 1.43 5.62 -18.12
N GLU A 225 1.22 6.89 -18.54
CA GLU A 225 2.06 8.04 -18.16
C GLU A 225 2.00 8.36 -16.67
N ASN A 226 0.98 7.89 -15.94
CA ASN A 226 0.87 8.13 -14.49
C ASN A 226 1.56 7.06 -13.65
N MET A 227 1.92 5.91 -14.21
CA MET A 227 2.55 4.83 -13.45
C MET A 227 3.87 5.25 -12.78
N HIS A 228 4.62 6.16 -13.39
CA HIS A 228 5.88 6.67 -12.82
C HIS A 228 5.67 7.51 -11.54
N THR A 229 4.44 7.91 -11.21
CA THR A 229 4.16 8.64 -9.96
C THR A 229 3.88 7.70 -8.78
N LEU A 230 3.73 6.39 -9.01
CA LEU A 230 3.27 5.44 -8.00
C LEU A 230 4.11 5.46 -6.72
N THR A 231 5.43 5.49 -6.84
CA THR A 231 6.35 5.52 -5.68
C THR A 231 6.19 6.80 -4.87
N GLN A 232 6.14 7.94 -5.54
CA GLN A 232 6.00 9.25 -4.90
C GLN A 232 4.64 9.36 -4.20
N THR A 233 3.54 9.08 -4.92
CA THR A 233 2.18 9.12 -4.38
C THR A 233 2.01 8.21 -3.17
N THR A 234 2.56 6.98 -3.23
CA THR A 234 2.53 6.07 -2.08
C THR A 234 3.21 6.66 -0.85
N ARG A 235 4.38 7.28 -1.03
CA ARG A 235 5.13 7.90 0.07
C ARG A 235 4.41 9.11 0.65
N GLU A 236 3.89 9.98 -0.19
CA GLU A 236 3.14 11.18 0.22
C GLU A 236 1.90 10.80 1.04
N ILE A 237 1.14 9.79 0.60
CA ILE A 237 -0.03 9.32 1.34
C ILE A 237 0.37 8.74 2.71
N LEU A 238 1.41 7.89 2.76
CA LEU A 238 1.91 7.33 4.03
C LEU A 238 2.44 8.42 4.97
N GLU A 239 3.09 9.46 4.44
CA GLU A 239 3.55 10.62 5.21
C GLU A 239 2.37 11.40 5.81
N VAL A 240 1.32 11.68 5.03
CA VAL A 240 0.08 12.31 5.53
C VAL A 240 -0.56 11.46 6.63
N MET A 241 -0.50 10.14 6.52
CA MET A 241 -0.96 9.20 7.55
C MET A 241 -0.02 9.09 8.76
N ASN A 242 1.12 9.78 8.76
CA ASN A 242 2.18 9.67 9.76
C ASN A 242 2.70 8.21 9.92
N LEU A 243 2.79 7.49 8.82
CA LEU A 243 3.32 6.13 8.77
C LEU A 243 4.68 6.10 8.08
N THR A 244 5.63 5.37 8.67
CA THR A 244 6.93 5.14 8.04
C THR A 244 6.80 4.15 6.89
N PRO A 245 7.17 4.52 5.64
CA PRO A 245 7.14 3.60 4.52
C PRO A 245 8.04 2.38 4.75
N ASN A 246 7.55 1.19 4.44
CA ASN A 246 8.38 -0.02 4.47
C ASN A 246 9.46 0.07 3.36
N PRO A 247 10.76 0.10 3.72
CA PRO A 247 11.82 0.23 2.72
C PRO A 247 11.92 -0.97 1.78
N ARG A 248 11.32 -2.11 2.13
CA ARG A 248 11.29 -3.34 1.32
C ARG A 248 9.95 -3.61 0.67
N ALA A 249 9.03 -2.63 0.67
CA ALA A 249 7.76 -2.79 -0.04
C ALA A 249 8.01 -3.07 -1.53
N PRO A 250 7.35 -4.07 -2.12
CA PRO A 250 7.48 -4.33 -3.55
C PRO A 250 7.20 -3.09 -4.38
N TYR A 251 7.93 -2.90 -5.48
CA TYR A 251 7.87 -1.78 -6.42
C TYR A 251 8.25 -0.41 -5.84
N VAL A 252 7.71 0.01 -4.70
CA VAL A 252 7.78 1.40 -4.21
C VAL A 252 8.78 1.61 -3.06
N GLY A 253 9.23 0.53 -2.43
CA GLY A 253 10.17 0.59 -1.32
C GLY A 253 11.54 1.14 -1.74
N TYR A 254 12.24 1.78 -0.80
CA TYR A 254 13.59 2.30 -1.04
C TYR A 254 14.56 1.22 -1.53
N SER A 255 14.42 0.00 -1.03
CA SER A 255 15.29 -1.15 -1.34
C SER A 255 14.73 -2.07 -2.43
N ALA A 256 13.58 -1.76 -3.03
CA ALA A 256 12.92 -2.64 -4.01
C ALA A 256 13.81 -2.96 -5.24
N PHE A 257 14.67 -2.00 -5.61
CA PHE A 257 15.63 -2.12 -6.72
C PHE A 257 17.07 -1.88 -6.24
N ALA A 258 17.37 -2.38 -5.04
CA ALA A 258 18.70 -2.24 -4.45
C ALA A 258 19.50 -3.54 -4.63
N HIS A 259 20.69 -3.44 -5.20
CA HIS A 259 21.59 -4.55 -5.45
C HIS A 259 22.83 -4.44 -4.56
N LYS A 260 23.16 -5.51 -3.83
CA LYS A 260 24.27 -5.55 -2.87
C LYS A 260 25.43 -6.44 -3.32
N GLY A 261 25.14 -7.61 -3.87
CA GLY A 261 26.17 -8.58 -4.28
C GLY A 261 26.94 -8.13 -5.51
N GLY A 262 28.26 -8.27 -5.52
CA GLY A 262 29.13 -7.83 -6.62
C GLY A 262 28.75 -8.45 -7.98
N MET A 263 28.38 -9.74 -8.01
CA MET A 263 27.92 -10.42 -9.21
C MET A 263 26.57 -9.88 -9.70
N HIS A 264 25.64 -9.57 -8.79
CA HIS A 264 24.36 -8.95 -9.13
C HIS A 264 24.56 -7.56 -9.71
N ILE A 265 25.41 -6.73 -9.09
CA ILE A 265 25.74 -5.39 -9.60
C ILE A 265 26.39 -5.48 -10.99
N ASP A 266 27.35 -6.39 -11.19
CA ASP A 266 27.98 -6.58 -12.50
C ASP A 266 26.98 -7.05 -13.58
N GLY A 267 26.05 -7.95 -13.21
CA GLY A 267 24.97 -8.37 -14.07
C GLY A 267 24.03 -7.23 -14.47
N VAL A 268 23.53 -6.48 -13.50
CA VAL A 268 22.65 -5.32 -13.72
C VAL A 268 23.30 -4.23 -14.55
N VAL A 269 24.61 -3.99 -14.35
CA VAL A 269 25.35 -2.99 -15.16
C VAL A 269 25.49 -3.42 -16.62
N LYS A 270 25.58 -4.73 -16.88
CA LYS A 270 25.64 -5.30 -18.25
C LYS A 270 24.27 -5.37 -18.90
N ASP A 271 23.32 -5.89 -18.16
CA ASP A 271 21.91 -6.00 -18.56
C ASP A 271 21.01 -5.96 -17.34
N ALA A 272 20.27 -4.88 -17.16
CA ALA A 272 19.38 -4.67 -16.03
C ALA A 272 18.28 -5.75 -15.94
N ALA A 273 17.77 -6.21 -17.08
CA ALA A 273 16.71 -7.23 -17.15
C ALA A 273 17.14 -8.60 -16.58
N SER A 274 18.47 -8.82 -16.41
CA SER A 274 18.97 -10.06 -15.81
C SER A 274 18.62 -10.24 -14.33
N PHE A 275 18.34 -9.13 -13.61
CA PHE A 275 18.02 -9.15 -12.18
C PHE A 275 16.82 -8.27 -11.80
N GLU A 276 16.30 -7.46 -12.70
CA GLU A 276 15.15 -6.59 -12.45
C GLU A 276 13.96 -7.05 -13.27
N HIS A 277 12.86 -7.32 -12.61
CA HIS A 277 11.64 -7.81 -13.26
C HIS A 277 10.86 -6.73 -14.03
N ILE A 278 11.15 -5.45 -13.75
CA ILE A 278 10.72 -4.26 -14.47
C ILE A 278 11.80 -3.18 -14.35
N SER A 279 11.75 -2.15 -15.21
CA SER A 279 12.54 -0.92 -14.98
C SER A 279 12.01 -0.18 -13.75
N PRO A 280 12.87 0.24 -12.80
CA PRO A 280 12.46 1.03 -11.62
C PRO A 280 11.69 2.30 -11.98
N GLU A 281 12.09 2.94 -13.07
CA GLU A 281 11.51 4.19 -13.55
C GLU A 281 10.05 4.04 -13.96
N ALA A 282 9.62 2.83 -14.34
CA ALA A 282 8.22 2.54 -14.69
C ALA A 282 7.25 2.80 -13.52
N VAL A 283 7.74 2.73 -12.29
CA VAL A 283 6.97 3.02 -11.07
C VAL A 283 7.51 4.23 -10.29
N GLY A 284 8.39 5.05 -10.89
CA GLY A 284 9.01 6.21 -10.28
C GLY A 284 9.99 5.90 -9.15
N ASN A 285 10.55 4.69 -9.15
CA ASN A 285 11.62 4.30 -8.23
C ASN A 285 13.00 4.44 -8.91
N GLN A 286 14.04 4.07 -8.22
CA GLN A 286 15.42 4.18 -8.69
C GLN A 286 16.23 2.94 -8.35
N ARG A 287 17.10 2.54 -9.28
CA ARG A 287 18.12 1.53 -9.03
C ARG A 287 19.15 2.05 -8.03
N ARG A 288 19.53 1.20 -7.08
CA ARG A 288 20.55 1.52 -6.08
C ARG A 288 21.58 0.41 -5.98
N PHE A 289 22.83 0.80 -5.88
CA PHE A 289 23.92 -0.12 -5.57
C PHE A 289 24.34 0.10 -4.12
N LEU A 290 24.03 -0.88 -3.28
CA LEU A 290 24.36 -0.81 -1.86
C LEU A 290 25.84 -1.15 -1.66
N LEU A 291 26.53 -0.30 -0.92
CA LEU A 291 27.92 -0.46 -0.59
C LEU A 291 28.06 -1.31 0.68
N SER A 292 28.65 -2.49 0.57
CA SER A 292 28.91 -3.39 1.69
C SER A 292 30.33 -3.95 1.59
N GLU A 293 30.76 -4.65 2.62
CA GLU A 293 32.05 -5.37 2.66
C GLU A 293 32.27 -6.30 1.45
N GLN A 294 31.20 -6.78 0.83
CA GLN A 294 31.23 -7.62 -0.38
C GLN A 294 31.27 -6.82 -1.68
N VAL A 295 31.26 -5.49 -1.61
CA VAL A 295 31.33 -4.64 -2.80
C VAL A 295 32.70 -4.73 -3.44
N GLY A 296 32.73 -5.25 -4.67
CA GLY A 296 33.88 -5.21 -5.55
C GLY A 296 34.10 -3.82 -6.16
N ARG A 297 35.18 -3.68 -6.93
CA ARG A 297 35.52 -2.45 -7.69
C ARG A 297 34.34 -1.93 -8.51
N THR A 298 33.51 -2.82 -9.06
CA THR A 298 32.36 -2.47 -9.92
C THR A 298 31.32 -1.60 -9.19
N GLY A 299 30.98 -1.96 -7.94
CA GLY A 299 30.02 -1.17 -7.16
C GLY A 299 30.57 0.20 -6.76
N VAL A 300 31.85 0.24 -6.34
CA VAL A 300 32.54 1.51 -6.05
C VAL A 300 32.65 2.38 -7.31
N TYR A 301 32.97 1.80 -8.45
CA TYR A 301 33.01 2.51 -9.74
C TYR A 301 31.62 3.08 -10.10
N ALA A 302 30.57 2.25 -10.04
CA ALA A 302 29.21 2.70 -10.35
C ALA A 302 28.78 3.89 -9.48
N ARG A 303 29.18 3.90 -8.21
CA ARG A 303 28.93 5.01 -7.29
C ARG A 303 29.78 6.22 -7.61
N LEU A 304 31.08 6.05 -7.83
CA LEU A 304 31.99 7.15 -8.16
C LEU A 304 31.63 7.83 -9.48
N LYS A 305 31.07 7.12 -10.46
CA LYS A 305 30.63 7.68 -11.74
C LYS A 305 29.55 8.75 -11.58
N ARG A 306 28.74 8.70 -10.50
CA ARG A 306 27.76 9.76 -10.18
C ARG A 306 28.44 11.05 -9.69
N LEU A 307 29.57 10.92 -8.97
CA LEU A 307 30.35 12.05 -8.46
C LEU A 307 31.34 12.58 -9.50
N LEU A 308 31.87 11.69 -10.31
CA LEU A 308 32.92 11.93 -11.30
C LEU A 308 32.49 11.29 -12.63
N PRO A 309 31.68 11.95 -13.47
CA PRO A 309 31.13 11.37 -14.70
C PRO A 309 32.19 10.83 -15.68
N ASP A 310 33.40 11.41 -15.67
CA ASP A 310 34.48 11.04 -16.60
C ASP A 310 35.38 9.89 -16.08
N ILE A 311 35.09 9.34 -14.88
CA ILE A 311 35.91 8.25 -14.33
C ILE A 311 35.69 6.96 -15.14
N SER A 312 36.77 6.24 -15.44
CA SER A 312 36.73 4.91 -16.04
C SER A 312 36.76 3.79 -14.99
N ARG A 313 36.35 2.58 -15.38
CA ARG A 313 36.30 1.41 -14.47
C ARG A 313 37.69 1.04 -13.94
N ASP A 314 38.74 1.19 -14.75
CA ASP A 314 40.11 0.83 -14.43
C ASP A 314 40.94 1.98 -13.85
N ASP A 315 40.30 3.12 -13.59
CA ASP A 315 40.94 4.30 -13.01
C ASP A 315 41.54 3.95 -11.62
N PRO A 316 42.81 4.29 -11.36
CA PRO A 316 43.46 4.04 -10.07
C PRO A 316 42.72 4.65 -8.87
N ARG A 317 41.93 5.72 -9.09
CA ARG A 317 41.06 6.34 -8.07
C ARG A 317 40.03 5.36 -7.52
N VAL A 318 39.45 4.52 -8.38
CA VAL A 318 38.48 3.47 -7.96
C VAL A 318 39.12 2.50 -6.98
N LYS A 319 40.34 2.06 -7.26
CA LYS A 319 41.09 1.16 -6.38
C LYS A 319 41.33 1.81 -5.01
N ARG A 320 41.85 3.05 -4.98
CA ARG A 320 42.12 3.77 -3.72
C ARG A 320 40.90 3.92 -2.84
N VAL A 321 39.74 4.32 -3.43
CA VAL A 321 38.48 4.45 -2.69
C VAL A 321 37.99 3.09 -2.19
N THR A 322 38.10 2.02 -3.01
CA THR A 322 37.72 0.66 -2.60
C THR A 322 38.55 0.17 -1.38
N GLU A 323 39.86 0.41 -1.40
CA GLU A 323 40.74 0.04 -0.29
C GLU A 323 40.44 0.84 0.99
N ARG A 324 40.12 2.12 0.84
CA ARG A 324 39.73 2.98 1.97
C ARG A 324 38.39 2.52 2.57
N LEU A 325 37.42 2.21 1.72
CA LEU A 325 36.12 1.66 2.13
C LEU A 325 36.30 0.42 2.99
N LYS A 326 36.99 -0.59 2.48
CA LYS A 326 37.26 -1.86 3.20
C LYS A 326 37.94 -1.64 4.53
N ARG A 327 38.94 -0.75 4.61
CA ARG A 327 39.59 -0.43 5.88
C ARG A 327 38.66 0.24 6.90
N ARG A 328 37.71 1.03 6.45
CA ARG A 328 36.74 1.64 7.34
C ARG A 328 35.70 0.63 7.83
N GLU A 329 35.23 -0.24 6.95
CA GLU A 329 34.30 -1.32 7.31
C GLU A 329 34.89 -2.29 8.33
N LEU A 330 36.16 -2.66 8.18
CA LEU A 330 36.89 -3.43 9.20
C LEU A 330 36.95 -2.75 10.56
N ARG A 331 36.78 -1.45 10.65
CA ARG A 331 36.71 -0.66 11.89
C ARG A 331 35.28 -0.46 12.40
N GLY A 332 34.29 -1.14 11.82
CA GLY A 332 32.88 -1.07 12.21
C GLY A 332 32.04 0.05 11.56
N TYR A 333 32.59 0.78 10.58
CA TYR A 333 31.76 1.72 9.80
C TYR A 333 30.90 0.96 8.80
N ALA A 334 29.63 1.36 8.66
CA ALA A 334 28.73 0.84 7.64
C ALA A 334 28.31 1.96 6.69
N TYR A 335 28.45 1.71 5.39
CA TYR A 335 28.08 2.65 4.34
C TYR A 335 26.80 2.23 3.57
N GLU A 336 26.22 1.10 3.96
CA GLU A 336 24.93 0.65 3.45
C GLU A 336 23.85 1.69 3.83
N SER A 337 23.18 2.27 2.86
CA SER A 337 22.22 3.37 3.04
C SER A 337 22.79 4.70 3.56
N ALA A 338 24.10 4.84 3.70
CA ALA A 338 24.79 6.06 4.12
C ALA A 338 25.51 6.74 2.94
N ASP A 339 24.74 7.05 1.91
CA ASP A 339 25.23 7.59 0.62
C ASP A 339 26.12 8.81 0.77
N GLY A 340 25.68 9.82 1.54
CA GLY A 340 26.44 11.04 1.77
C GLY A 340 27.77 10.79 2.51
N SER A 341 27.76 9.85 3.46
CA SER A 341 28.99 9.46 4.18
C SER A 341 30.02 8.78 3.29
N PHE A 342 29.54 7.93 2.35
CA PHE A 342 30.42 7.37 1.33
C PHE A 342 30.97 8.45 0.39
N ASP A 343 30.14 9.35 -0.10
CA ASP A 343 30.53 10.42 -1.02
C ASP A 343 31.58 11.31 -0.38
N LEU A 344 31.40 11.69 0.88
CA LEU A 344 32.40 12.46 1.65
C LEU A 344 33.70 11.69 1.84
N MET A 345 33.62 10.40 2.20
CA MET A 345 34.82 9.53 2.35
C MET A 345 35.56 9.39 1.02
N ALA A 346 34.84 9.27 -0.09
CA ALA A 346 35.45 9.16 -1.41
C ALA A 346 36.12 10.46 -1.83
N LEU A 347 35.47 11.62 -1.69
CA LEU A 347 36.04 12.92 -1.97
C LEU A 347 37.26 13.21 -1.10
N ASP A 348 37.24 12.87 0.19
CA ASP A 348 38.38 13.00 1.09
C ASP A 348 39.56 12.11 0.64
N THR A 349 39.27 10.84 0.27
CA THR A 349 40.30 9.90 -0.23
C THR A 349 40.99 10.41 -1.50
N LEU A 350 40.26 11.17 -2.32
CA LEU A 350 40.75 11.73 -3.58
C LEU A 350 41.36 13.13 -3.44
N GLY A 351 41.34 13.72 -2.24
CA GLY A 351 41.81 15.07 -2.01
C GLY A 351 40.90 16.16 -2.62
N MET A 352 39.63 15.84 -2.84
CA MET A 352 38.63 16.71 -3.47
C MET A 352 37.61 17.27 -2.45
N SER A 353 37.75 16.95 -1.16
CA SER A 353 36.86 17.46 -0.13
C SER A 353 37.13 18.93 0.14
N LYS A 354 36.07 19.74 0.16
CA LYS A 354 36.15 21.14 0.58
C LYS A 354 35.96 21.22 2.10
N ARG A 355 36.94 21.80 2.78
CA ARG A 355 36.80 22.12 4.22
C ARG A 355 36.22 23.51 4.34
N TYR A 356 35.07 23.64 4.97
CA TYR A 356 34.38 24.91 5.20
C TYR A 356 34.75 25.55 6.53
N PHE A 357 35.20 24.76 7.50
CA PHE A 357 35.65 25.20 8.80
C PHE A 357 36.58 24.17 9.45
N GLU A 358 37.33 24.58 10.46
CA GLU A 358 38.07 23.71 11.37
C GLU A 358 37.45 23.80 12.76
N VAL A 359 37.19 22.67 13.39
CA VAL A 359 36.83 22.63 14.81
C VAL A 359 38.09 22.83 15.63
N ARG A 360 38.16 23.93 16.38
CA ARG A 360 39.31 24.27 17.24
C ARG A 360 39.17 23.66 18.62
N ASP A 361 37.96 23.64 19.15
CA ASP A 361 37.66 23.12 20.48
C ASP A 361 36.17 22.77 20.58
N PHE A 362 35.84 21.84 21.48
CA PHE A 362 34.44 21.55 21.80
C PHE A 362 34.30 21.04 23.24
N HIS A 363 33.17 21.38 23.85
CA HIS A 363 32.75 20.88 25.15
C HIS A 363 31.34 20.33 25.04
N VAL A 364 31.12 19.14 25.59
CA VAL A 364 29.81 18.53 25.67
C VAL A 364 29.46 18.34 27.15
N LEU A 365 28.35 18.94 27.56
CA LEU A 365 27.77 18.78 28.90
C LEU A 365 26.54 17.90 28.74
N SER A 366 26.52 16.77 29.43
CA SER A 366 25.37 15.87 29.45
C SER A 366 24.92 15.70 30.89
N GLY A 367 23.65 15.96 31.18
CA GLY A 367 23.09 15.88 32.50
C GLY A 367 21.71 15.24 32.54
N ASN A 368 21.40 14.62 33.66
CA ASN A 368 20.06 14.13 33.98
C ASN A 368 19.54 14.93 35.17
N GLN A 369 18.76 15.98 34.92
CA GLN A 369 18.07 16.74 35.97
C GLN A 369 16.59 16.36 35.93
N ARG A 370 16.14 15.61 36.95
CA ARG A 370 14.72 15.31 37.23
C ARG A 370 13.85 15.15 35.99
N ASP A 371 13.97 13.98 35.34
CA ASP A 371 13.16 13.53 34.20
C ASP A 371 13.41 14.21 32.84
N GLU A 372 14.27 15.21 32.73
CA GLU A 372 14.70 15.74 31.44
C GLU A 372 16.16 15.40 31.15
N ARG A 373 16.40 14.62 30.10
CA ARG A 373 17.76 14.38 29.56
C ARG A 373 18.14 15.58 28.72
N SER A 374 19.09 16.38 29.20
CA SER A 374 19.61 17.53 28.44
C SER A 374 21.07 17.30 28.05
N ALA A 375 21.43 17.69 26.84
CA ALA A 375 22.82 17.76 26.39
C ALA A 375 23.06 19.13 25.75
N GLN A 376 24.17 19.76 26.11
CA GLN A 376 24.62 21.03 25.52
C GLN A 376 25.97 20.82 24.90
N ALA A 377 26.19 21.35 23.72
CA ALA A 377 27.49 21.34 23.04
C ALA A 377 27.93 22.77 22.72
N TYR A 378 29.13 23.12 23.12
CA TYR A 378 29.83 24.34 22.71
C TYR A 378 30.92 23.97 21.73
N ILE A 379 30.85 24.50 20.50
CA ILE A 379 31.81 24.19 19.45
C ILE A 379 32.47 25.49 18.99
N LYS A 380 33.81 25.56 19.11
CA LYS A 380 34.59 26.65 18.56
C LYS A 380 35.13 26.24 17.20
N VAL A 381 34.78 26.99 16.17
CA VAL A 381 35.23 26.74 14.81
C VAL A 381 36.05 27.91 14.29
N SER A 382 36.96 27.62 13.38
CA SER A 382 37.67 28.61 12.58
C SER A 382 37.19 28.51 11.14
N VAL A 383 36.75 29.62 10.55
CA VAL A 383 36.33 29.74 9.16
C VAL A 383 37.30 30.70 8.46
N ASP A 384 37.92 30.25 7.37
CA ASP A 384 38.91 31.04 6.61
C ASP A 384 40.01 31.64 7.50
N GLY A 385 40.46 30.88 8.51
CA GLY A 385 41.55 31.30 9.41
C GLY A 385 41.14 32.27 10.52
N ARG A 386 39.87 32.63 10.63
CA ARG A 386 39.29 33.49 11.68
C ARG A 386 38.55 32.70 12.74
#